data_721a9b8e6ae9035233f5c4ba0dea63e6
#
_entry.id   721a9b8e6ae9035233f5c4ba0dea63e6
#
_cell.length_a   1.000
_cell.length_b   1.000
_cell.length_c   1.000
_cell.angle_alpha   90.00
_cell.angle_beta   90.00
_cell.angle_gamma   90.00
#
_symmetry.space_group_name_H-M   'P 1'
#
loop_
_entity.id
_entity.type
_entity.pdbx_description
1 polymer ?
#
loop_
_entity_poly.entity_id
_entity_poly.type
_entity_poly.pdbx_seq_one_letter_code
_entity_poly.pdbx_strand_id
1 'polypeptide(L)'
;GSKTINDHDWDEKIDLDTFMNVANRILRKNGKMLMFSQQPFTTELINAQLPSLKHNYNLIWEKTDFANNLIINNACANFYEDILLFTNYSSNGNPIRDYLNGEKELCYLVGIDDIELRKLCGFSLKGGGRLSHYWGIKYWSMPTYNTYRDLQKTGFFKMDYVELKKLGQTESTFNLWEGNKYKSNILKYKKDYDGYHPTQKPVLLLEDLIKTFSNENDLVVDLTMGSGSTGVACKKT
;
A
#
# COMPACT_ATOMS: atom_id res chain seq x y z
N GLY A 1 26.61 18.18 14.27
CA GLY A 1 26.65 17.59 12.96
C GLY A 1 27.92 16.79 12.77
N SER A 2 27.85 15.45 12.85
CA SER A 2 28.96 14.59 12.43
C SER A 2 28.94 14.57 10.90
N LYS A 3 29.97 15.15 10.28
CA LYS A 3 30.25 14.86 8.88
C LYS A 3 30.48 13.36 8.76
N THR A 4 29.62 12.65 8.09
CA THR A 4 29.86 11.26 7.68
C THR A 4 31.03 11.24 6.71
N ILE A 5 31.91 10.25 6.83
CA ILE A 5 33.21 10.13 6.14
C ILE A 5 33.08 10.00 4.59
N ASN A 6 31.86 10.05 4.05
CA ASN A 6 31.56 9.95 2.63
C ASN A 6 30.64 11.10 2.21
N ASP A 7 31.19 12.31 2.10
CA ASP A 7 30.57 13.44 1.39
C ASP A 7 30.68 13.14 -0.11
N HIS A 8 29.73 12.35 -0.64
CA HIS A 8 29.58 12.16 -2.07
C HIS A 8 28.48 13.10 -2.56
N ASP A 9 28.68 13.77 -3.68
CA ASP A 9 27.75 14.73 -4.30
C ASP A 9 26.34 14.16 -4.57
N TRP A 10 26.17 12.84 -4.48
CA TRP A 10 24.89 12.13 -4.65
C TRP A 10 24.19 11.77 -3.32
N ASP A 11 24.82 12.02 -2.14
CA ASP A 11 24.26 11.68 -0.82
C ASP A 11 23.60 12.91 -0.18
N GLU A 12 22.75 13.58 -0.94
CA GLU A 12 21.94 14.68 -0.42
C GLU A 12 20.67 14.17 0.24
N LYS A 13 20.30 14.79 1.36
CA LYS A 13 19.07 14.46 2.07
C LYS A 13 17.87 14.88 1.24
N ILE A 14 17.03 13.89 0.91
CA ILE A 14 15.78 14.11 0.19
C ILE A 14 14.83 14.97 1.04
N ASP A 15 14.18 15.96 0.42
CA ASP A 15 13.04 16.65 1.02
C ASP A 15 11.86 15.67 1.14
N LEU A 16 11.61 15.21 2.36
CA LEU A 16 10.63 14.16 2.64
C LEU A 16 9.20 14.59 2.33
N ASP A 17 8.85 15.85 2.53
CA ASP A 17 7.50 16.35 2.26
C ASP A 17 7.22 16.31 0.76
N THR A 18 8.12 16.80 -0.05
CA THR A 18 8.02 16.73 -1.52
C THR A 18 8.00 15.27 -2.00
N PHE A 19 8.91 14.44 -1.47
CA PHE A 19 9.00 13.02 -1.84
C PHE A 19 7.70 12.27 -1.55
N MET A 20 7.17 12.39 -0.32
CA MET A 20 5.92 11.71 0.09
C MET A 20 4.72 12.20 -0.72
N ASN A 21 4.65 13.49 -1.05
CA ASN A 21 3.58 14.03 -1.89
C ASN A 21 3.66 13.49 -3.34
N VAL A 22 4.86 13.42 -3.92
CA VAL A 22 5.08 12.81 -5.25
C VAL A 22 4.68 11.34 -5.22
N ALA A 23 5.16 10.57 -4.25
CA ALA A 23 4.83 9.15 -4.09
C ALA A 23 3.31 8.94 -3.95
N ASN A 24 2.66 9.75 -3.10
CA ASN A 24 1.21 9.67 -2.91
C ASN A 24 0.42 9.97 -4.20
N ARG A 25 0.92 10.87 -5.04
CA ARG A 25 0.29 11.24 -6.32
C ARG A 25 0.42 10.15 -7.38
N ILE A 26 1.60 9.51 -7.49
CA ILE A 26 1.88 8.51 -8.53
C ILE A 26 1.39 7.12 -8.17
N LEU A 27 1.31 6.80 -6.88
CA LEU A 27 0.82 5.49 -6.42
C LEU A 27 -0.68 5.38 -6.64
N ARG A 28 -1.09 4.31 -7.31
CA ARG A 28 -2.50 3.94 -7.36
C ARG A 28 -3.03 3.62 -5.96
N LYS A 29 -4.34 3.61 -5.80
CA LYS A 29 -4.98 3.11 -4.56
C LYS A 29 -4.50 1.70 -4.26
N ASN A 30 -4.18 1.44 -2.99
CA ASN A 30 -3.54 0.23 -2.48
C ASN A 30 -2.16 -0.09 -3.07
N GLY A 31 -1.62 0.81 -3.91
CA GLY A 31 -0.23 0.73 -4.36
C GLY A 31 0.72 0.75 -3.17
N LYS A 32 1.83 0.05 -3.30
CA LYS A 32 2.85 -0.11 -2.26
C LYS A 32 4.08 0.73 -2.56
N MET A 33 4.62 1.36 -1.53
CA MET A 33 5.93 1.98 -1.57
C MET A 33 6.83 1.28 -0.56
N LEU A 34 8.01 0.90 -1.00
CA LEU A 34 9.04 0.24 -0.20
C LEU A 34 10.25 1.16 -0.11
N MET A 35 10.71 1.44 1.11
CA MET A 35 11.87 2.31 1.34
C MET A 35 12.91 1.61 2.19
N PHE A 36 14.13 1.48 1.67
CA PHE A 36 15.26 1.01 2.42
C PHE A 36 15.81 2.12 3.32
N SER A 37 16.02 1.82 4.59
CA SER A 37 16.48 2.81 5.55
C SER A 37 17.21 2.19 6.74
N GLN A 38 17.83 3.06 7.55
CA GLN A 38 18.40 2.75 8.85
C GLN A 38 18.11 3.90 9.81
N GLN A 39 18.11 3.62 11.11
CA GLN A 39 17.96 4.66 12.10
C GLN A 39 19.11 5.71 12.02
N PRO A 40 18.83 7.00 12.21
CA PRO A 40 17.55 7.63 12.60
C PRO A 40 16.58 7.90 11.43
N PHE A 41 17.02 7.73 10.18
CA PHE A 41 16.25 8.06 8.98
C PHE A 41 14.95 7.23 8.88
N THR A 42 14.95 5.97 9.35
CA THR A 42 13.73 5.14 9.48
C THR A 42 12.62 5.88 10.24
N THR A 43 12.96 6.50 11.37
CA THR A 43 11.98 7.25 12.18
C THR A 43 11.50 8.51 11.45
N GLU A 44 12.40 9.23 10.77
CA GLU A 44 12.03 10.42 9.99
C GLU A 44 11.03 10.07 8.87
N LEU A 45 11.26 8.98 8.12
CA LEU A 45 10.37 8.48 7.08
C LEU A 45 8.98 8.11 7.62
N ILE A 46 8.93 7.41 8.75
CA ILE A 46 7.65 7.04 9.38
C ILE A 46 6.88 8.29 9.79
N ASN A 47 7.56 9.31 10.34
CA ASN A 47 6.93 10.55 10.77
C ASN A 47 6.47 11.43 9.58
N ALA A 48 7.09 11.30 8.42
CA ALA A 48 6.72 12.03 7.21
C ALA A 48 5.50 11.43 6.47
N GLN A 49 4.89 10.36 6.99
CA GLN A 49 3.72 9.74 6.37
C GLN A 49 2.56 10.72 6.18
N LEU A 50 1.83 10.56 5.07
CA LEU A 50 0.63 11.33 4.79
C LEU A 50 -0.63 10.62 5.29
N PRO A 51 -1.77 11.33 5.47
CA PRO A 51 -3.04 10.70 5.84
C PRO A 51 -3.49 9.60 4.88
N SER A 52 -3.13 9.72 3.60
CA SER A 52 -3.45 8.75 2.54
C SER A 52 -2.31 7.78 2.23
N LEU A 53 -1.06 8.10 2.52
CA LEU A 53 0.11 7.25 2.31
C LEU A 53 0.70 6.86 3.67
N LYS A 54 0.27 5.72 4.20
CA LYS A 54 0.58 5.31 5.58
C LYS A 54 1.60 4.20 5.63
N HIS A 55 2.48 4.31 6.62
CA HIS A 55 3.34 3.22 7.04
C HIS A 55 2.50 2.07 7.63
N ASN A 56 2.78 0.84 7.19
CA ASN A 56 2.11 -0.37 7.65
C ASN A 56 2.94 -1.15 8.66
N TYR A 57 4.12 -1.58 8.22
CA TYR A 57 5.07 -2.35 9.01
C TYR A 57 6.45 -2.34 8.34
N ASN A 58 7.46 -2.82 9.07
CA ASN A 58 8.80 -3.00 8.55
C ASN A 58 9.03 -4.45 8.14
N LEU A 59 9.72 -4.61 7.01
CA LEU A 59 10.49 -5.79 6.70
C LEU A 59 11.94 -5.52 7.10
N ILE A 60 12.69 -6.57 7.35
CA ILE A 60 14.12 -6.50 7.68
C ILE A 60 14.90 -7.28 6.62
N TRP A 61 15.77 -6.59 5.92
CA TRP A 61 16.75 -7.29 5.11
C TRP A 61 17.95 -7.68 5.99
N GLU A 62 18.06 -8.97 6.32
CA GLU A 62 19.21 -9.56 6.99
C GLU A 62 20.31 -9.82 5.97
N LYS A 63 21.48 -9.18 6.17
CA LYS A 63 22.64 -9.29 5.31
C LYS A 63 23.55 -10.45 5.79
N THR A 64 24.23 -11.11 4.87
CA THR A 64 25.25 -12.12 5.23
C THR A 64 26.51 -11.47 5.77
N ASP A 65 26.80 -10.26 5.35
CA ASP A 65 27.98 -9.50 5.74
C ASP A 65 27.59 -8.17 6.37
N PHE A 66 28.34 -7.75 7.37
CA PHE A 66 28.05 -6.50 8.07
C PHE A 66 28.52 -5.27 7.29
N ALA A 67 27.84 -4.16 7.54
CA ALA A 67 28.30 -2.82 7.19
C ALA A 67 29.02 -2.20 8.41
N ASN A 68 29.61 -1.06 8.28
CA ASN A 68 30.23 -0.27 9.36
C ASN A 68 31.56 -0.82 9.92
N ASN A 69 32.43 -1.34 9.05
CA ASN A 69 33.74 -1.86 9.41
C ASN A 69 34.59 -0.89 10.26
N LEU A 70 34.42 0.41 10.08
CA LEU A 70 35.23 1.43 10.77
C LEU A 70 34.92 1.55 12.27
N ILE A 71 33.75 1.10 12.71
CA ILE A 71 33.30 1.29 14.11
C ILE A 71 33.06 -0.03 14.84
N ILE A 72 33.39 -1.19 14.25
CA ILE A 72 33.11 -2.52 14.84
C ILE A 72 33.79 -2.74 16.20
N ASN A 73 34.86 -2.02 16.49
CA ASN A 73 35.54 -2.09 17.78
C ASN A 73 34.85 -1.24 18.86
N ASN A 74 33.91 -0.35 18.48
CA ASN A 74 33.25 0.59 19.36
C ASN A 74 31.73 0.44 19.36
N ALA A 75 31.16 -0.31 18.41
CA ALA A 75 29.74 -0.55 18.28
C ALA A 75 29.44 -1.93 17.67
N CYS A 76 28.21 -2.41 17.83
CA CYS A 76 27.79 -3.66 17.23
C CYS A 76 27.86 -3.58 15.70
N ALA A 77 28.32 -4.69 15.09
CA ALA A 77 28.29 -4.84 13.64
C ALA A 77 26.83 -4.83 13.12
N ASN A 78 26.59 -4.11 12.04
CA ASN A 78 25.25 -3.96 11.47
C ASN A 78 24.99 -4.95 10.35
N PHE A 79 24.12 -5.92 10.61
CA PHE A 79 23.75 -6.99 9.69
C PHE A 79 22.37 -6.82 9.04
N TYR A 80 21.72 -5.66 9.17
CA TYR A 80 20.39 -5.48 8.58
C TYR A 80 20.16 -4.10 7.98
N GLU A 81 19.13 -3.99 7.18
CA GLU A 81 18.47 -2.75 6.81
C GLU A 81 16.96 -2.89 7.01
N ASP A 82 16.32 -1.81 7.45
CA ASP A 82 14.87 -1.70 7.44
C ASP A 82 14.37 -1.54 5.99
N ILE A 83 13.23 -2.18 5.70
CA ILE A 83 12.45 -1.94 4.50
C ILE A 83 11.07 -1.51 4.95
N LEU A 84 10.78 -0.22 4.88
CA LEU A 84 9.51 0.35 5.29
C LEU A 84 8.46 0.13 4.22
N LEU A 85 7.35 -0.51 4.57
CA LEU A 85 6.21 -0.67 3.69
C LEU A 85 5.17 0.42 3.96
N PHE A 86 4.90 1.22 2.95
CA PHE A 86 3.78 2.16 2.93
C PHE A 86 2.71 1.70 1.95
N THR A 87 1.47 2.04 2.25
CA THR A 87 0.33 1.79 1.35
C THR A 87 -0.43 3.09 1.11
N ASN A 88 -0.77 3.33 -0.15
CA ASN A 88 -1.65 4.43 -0.50
C ASN A 88 -3.10 4.05 -0.20
N TYR A 89 -3.64 4.61 0.88
CA TYR A 89 -5.05 4.51 1.28
C TYR A 89 -5.86 5.70 0.80
N SER A 90 -5.47 6.33 -0.32
CA SER A 90 -6.18 7.52 -0.80
C SER A 90 -7.68 7.29 -0.69
N SER A 91 -8.33 8.13 0.09
CA SER A 91 -9.74 8.02 0.48
C SER A 91 -10.70 8.28 -0.68
N ASN A 92 -10.17 8.67 -1.82
CA ASN A 92 -10.93 8.80 -3.04
C ASN A 92 -11.23 7.39 -3.57
N GLY A 93 -12.32 6.83 -3.03
CA GLY A 93 -12.95 5.68 -3.59
C GLY A 93 -12.75 4.39 -2.79
N ASN A 94 -13.71 4.08 -1.98
CA ASN A 94 -14.17 2.72 -1.87
C ASN A 94 -15.12 2.54 -3.07
N PRO A 95 -14.72 1.86 -4.17
CA PRO A 95 -15.51 1.83 -5.38
C PRO A 95 -16.93 1.29 -5.16
N ILE A 96 -17.09 0.37 -4.20
CA ILE A 96 -18.40 -0.12 -3.79
C ILE A 96 -19.20 0.99 -3.13
N ARG A 97 -18.62 1.70 -2.17
CA ARG A 97 -19.29 2.81 -1.48
C ARG A 97 -19.64 3.93 -2.46
N ASP A 98 -18.74 4.24 -3.39
CA ASP A 98 -18.94 5.30 -4.36
C ASP A 98 -20.06 4.94 -5.33
N TYR A 99 -20.14 3.70 -5.78
CA TYR A 99 -21.27 3.17 -6.53
C TYR A 99 -22.58 3.27 -5.72
N LEU A 100 -22.59 2.73 -4.49
CA LEU A 100 -23.79 2.76 -3.64
C LEU A 100 -24.26 4.18 -3.32
N ASN A 101 -23.34 5.14 -3.14
CA ASN A 101 -23.69 6.55 -2.97
C ASN A 101 -24.28 7.15 -4.23
N GLY A 102 -23.73 6.86 -5.41
CA GLY A 102 -24.26 7.33 -6.68
C GLY A 102 -25.70 6.87 -6.89
N GLU A 103 -25.99 5.57 -6.67
CA GLU A 103 -27.35 5.04 -6.79
C GLU A 103 -28.30 5.61 -5.73
N LYS A 104 -27.83 5.86 -4.52
CA LYS A 104 -28.58 6.54 -3.49
C LYS A 104 -28.93 8.00 -3.88
N GLU A 105 -28.01 8.74 -4.48
CA GLU A 105 -28.26 10.08 -4.98
C GLU A 105 -29.36 10.08 -6.07
N LEU A 106 -29.38 9.07 -6.92
CA LEU A 106 -30.45 8.89 -7.90
C LEU A 106 -31.82 8.69 -7.23
N CYS A 107 -31.89 7.92 -6.12
CA CYS A 107 -33.10 7.79 -5.32
C CYS A 107 -33.58 9.15 -4.81
N TYR A 108 -32.68 9.99 -4.30
CA TYR A 108 -33.02 11.32 -3.79
C TYR A 108 -33.53 12.29 -4.87
N LEU A 109 -32.95 12.23 -6.06
CA LEU A 109 -33.39 13.05 -7.21
C LEU A 109 -34.85 12.78 -7.60
N VAL A 110 -35.37 11.60 -7.33
CA VAL A 110 -36.77 11.23 -7.60
C VAL A 110 -37.66 11.31 -6.35
N GLY A 111 -37.15 11.90 -5.25
CA GLY A 111 -37.92 12.13 -4.03
C GLY A 111 -37.97 10.95 -3.04
N ILE A 112 -37.15 9.90 -3.24
CA ILE A 112 -37.02 8.76 -2.33
C ILE A 112 -35.93 9.07 -1.33
N ASP A 113 -36.30 9.48 -0.11
CA ASP A 113 -35.36 9.69 0.99
C ASP A 113 -34.95 8.39 1.70
N ASP A 114 -34.08 8.47 2.72
CA ASP A 114 -33.61 7.31 3.51
C ASP A 114 -34.77 6.54 4.17
N ILE A 115 -35.84 7.21 4.56
CA ILE A 115 -36.99 6.59 5.22
C ILE A 115 -37.77 5.78 4.20
N GLU A 116 -38.05 6.37 3.05
CA GLU A 116 -38.77 5.70 1.97
C GLU A 116 -37.95 4.55 1.37
N LEU A 117 -36.63 4.76 1.17
CA LEU A 117 -35.71 3.72 0.72
C LEU A 117 -35.72 2.50 1.67
N ARG A 118 -35.74 2.73 2.99
CA ARG A 118 -35.88 1.66 3.99
C ARG A 118 -37.19 0.91 3.88
N LYS A 119 -38.30 1.61 3.68
CA LYS A 119 -39.61 0.98 3.48
C LYS A 119 -39.63 0.09 2.22
N LEU A 120 -39.12 0.62 1.11
CA LEU A 120 -39.04 -0.11 -0.16
C LEU A 120 -38.18 -1.38 -0.04
N CYS A 121 -37.10 -1.33 0.73
CA CYS A 121 -36.25 -2.48 1.00
C CYS A 121 -36.78 -3.43 2.09
N GLY A 122 -37.88 -3.08 2.78
CA GLY A 122 -38.41 -3.90 3.89
C GLY A 122 -37.57 -3.84 5.15
N PHE A 123 -36.76 -2.78 5.33
CA PHE A 123 -35.91 -2.63 6.53
C PHE A 123 -36.67 -1.97 7.68
N SER A 124 -36.35 -2.40 8.91
CA SER A 124 -36.94 -1.83 10.12
C SER A 124 -36.66 -0.32 10.22
N LEU A 125 -37.67 0.46 10.49
CA LEU A 125 -37.59 1.90 10.79
C LEU A 125 -37.12 2.16 12.24
N LYS A 126 -37.20 1.17 13.12
CA LYS A 126 -36.74 1.26 14.51
C LYS A 126 -35.26 0.92 14.58
N GLY A 127 -34.46 1.88 14.95
CA GLY A 127 -33.00 1.76 15.06
C GLY A 127 -32.27 2.25 13.82
N GLY A 128 -31.67 3.43 13.90
CA GLY A 128 -31.11 4.21 12.80
C GLY A 128 -29.91 3.64 12.05
N GLY A 129 -29.60 2.34 12.13
CA GLY A 129 -28.24 1.89 11.91
C GLY A 129 -27.89 1.22 10.59
N ARG A 130 -28.80 0.55 9.91
CA ARG A 130 -28.36 -0.40 8.87
C ARG A 130 -27.90 0.23 7.54
N LEU A 131 -28.58 1.23 7.03
CA LEU A 131 -28.21 1.80 5.72
C LEU A 131 -27.02 2.76 5.79
N SER A 132 -26.90 3.54 6.89
CA SER A 132 -25.79 4.51 7.03
C SER A 132 -24.39 3.88 6.98
N HIS A 133 -24.26 2.59 7.29
CA HIS A 133 -22.99 1.86 7.19
C HIS A 133 -22.56 1.59 5.73
N TYR A 134 -23.49 1.62 4.78
CA TYR A 134 -23.15 1.33 3.38
C TYR A 134 -22.68 2.57 2.62
N TRP A 135 -23.03 3.76 3.09
CA TRP A 135 -22.60 5.03 2.49
C TRP A 135 -21.66 5.85 3.38
N GLY A 136 -21.59 5.53 4.68
CA GLY A 136 -20.73 6.26 5.64
C GLY A 136 -19.26 6.03 5.43
N ILE A 137 -18.45 7.00 5.87
CA ILE A 137 -16.99 6.89 5.83
C ILE A 137 -16.47 6.15 7.06
N LYS A 138 -16.99 6.49 8.25
CA LYS A 138 -16.41 6.08 9.54
C LYS A 138 -16.65 4.61 9.89
N TYR A 139 -17.79 4.05 9.53
CA TYR A 139 -18.21 2.69 9.87
C TYR A 139 -18.70 1.94 8.64
N TRP A 140 -18.00 2.12 7.53
CA TRP A 140 -18.40 1.48 6.28
C TRP A 140 -18.32 -0.05 6.37
N SER A 141 -19.34 -0.70 5.85
CA SER A 141 -19.34 -2.14 5.63
C SER A 141 -20.00 -2.45 4.28
N MET A 142 -19.50 -3.48 3.61
CA MET A 142 -20.13 -3.97 2.40
C MET A 142 -21.49 -4.58 2.75
N PRO A 143 -22.58 -4.29 2.01
CA PRO A 143 -23.86 -4.97 2.21
C PRO A 143 -23.73 -6.48 2.00
N THR A 144 -24.46 -7.25 2.81
CA THR A 144 -24.58 -8.70 2.57
C THR A 144 -25.36 -8.95 1.27
N TYR A 145 -25.24 -10.15 0.70
CA TYR A 145 -26.02 -10.54 -0.48
C TYR A 145 -27.51 -10.25 -0.33
N ASN A 146 -28.11 -10.65 0.79
CA ASN A 146 -29.54 -10.43 1.05
C ASN A 146 -29.88 -8.94 1.15
N THR A 147 -29.08 -8.16 1.84
CA THR A 147 -29.29 -6.70 1.95
C THR A 147 -29.19 -6.02 0.58
N TYR A 148 -28.19 -6.39 -0.22
CA TYR A 148 -28.01 -5.81 -1.55
C TYR A 148 -29.15 -6.20 -2.49
N ARG A 149 -29.60 -7.45 -2.46
CA ARG A 149 -30.79 -7.90 -3.20
C ARG A 149 -32.05 -7.11 -2.81
N ASP A 150 -32.20 -6.74 -1.54
CA ASP A 150 -33.31 -5.89 -1.12
C ASP A 150 -33.17 -4.46 -1.65
N LEU A 151 -31.96 -3.91 -1.73
CA LEU A 151 -31.69 -2.65 -2.41
C LEU A 151 -32.02 -2.72 -3.91
N GLN A 152 -31.69 -3.81 -4.57
CA GLN A 152 -32.01 -4.03 -6.00
C GLN A 152 -33.51 -3.99 -6.31
N LYS A 153 -34.38 -4.39 -5.37
CA LYS A 153 -35.85 -4.29 -5.53
C LYS A 153 -36.34 -2.88 -5.78
N THR A 154 -35.59 -1.88 -5.40
CA THR A 154 -35.91 -0.45 -5.67
C THR A 154 -35.77 -0.08 -7.14
N GLY A 155 -35.06 -0.90 -7.94
CA GLY A 155 -34.78 -0.65 -9.35
C GLY A 155 -33.61 0.30 -9.63
N PHE A 156 -33.00 0.91 -8.60
CA PHE A 156 -31.83 1.79 -8.73
C PHE A 156 -30.52 1.02 -8.72
N PHE A 157 -30.33 0.08 -7.79
CA PHE A 157 -29.10 -0.70 -7.62
C PHE A 157 -29.04 -1.85 -8.63
N LYS A 158 -28.58 -1.55 -9.85
CA LYS A 158 -28.69 -2.48 -10.99
C LYS A 158 -27.51 -3.45 -11.15
N MET A 159 -26.34 -3.09 -10.58
CA MET A 159 -25.13 -3.94 -10.69
C MET A 159 -25.37 -5.32 -10.07
N ASP A 160 -24.84 -6.38 -10.68
CA ASP A 160 -24.86 -7.71 -10.07
C ASP A 160 -24.00 -7.74 -8.78
N TYR A 161 -24.39 -8.55 -7.80
CA TYR A 161 -23.65 -8.63 -6.53
C TYR A 161 -22.22 -9.18 -6.69
N VAL A 162 -21.99 -10.05 -7.69
CA VAL A 162 -20.66 -10.54 -8.00
C VAL A 162 -19.81 -9.43 -8.61
N GLU A 163 -20.39 -8.62 -9.48
CA GLU A 163 -19.72 -7.42 -10.04
C GLU A 163 -19.47 -6.39 -8.96
N LEU A 164 -20.42 -6.14 -8.05
CA LEU A 164 -20.24 -5.27 -6.90
C LEU A 164 -19.07 -5.74 -6.03
N LYS A 165 -18.96 -7.04 -5.77
CA LYS A 165 -17.81 -7.63 -5.07
C LYS A 165 -16.50 -7.38 -5.81
N LYS A 166 -16.49 -7.54 -7.12
CA LYS A 166 -15.30 -7.29 -7.95
C LYS A 166 -14.85 -5.85 -7.89
N LEU A 167 -15.77 -4.88 -7.79
CA LEU A 167 -15.40 -3.47 -7.55
C LEU A 167 -14.62 -3.27 -6.24
N GLY A 168 -14.94 -4.07 -5.21
CA GLY A 168 -14.25 -4.01 -3.92
C GLY A 168 -13.01 -4.89 -3.85
N GLN A 169 -12.86 -5.81 -4.77
CA GLN A 169 -11.62 -6.55 -4.99
C GLN A 169 -10.65 -5.60 -5.70
N THR A 170 -10.17 -4.60 -4.96
CA THR A 170 -8.88 -4.05 -5.30
C THR A 170 -7.94 -5.24 -5.25
N GLU A 171 -7.35 -5.57 -6.38
CA GLU A 171 -6.38 -6.65 -6.49
C GLU A 171 -5.41 -6.54 -5.32
N SER A 172 -5.31 -7.60 -4.56
CA SER A 172 -4.36 -7.66 -3.46
C SER A 172 -2.98 -7.47 -4.07
N THR A 173 -2.25 -6.49 -3.58
CA THR A 173 -0.84 -6.32 -3.94
C THR A 173 0.07 -7.01 -2.93
N PHE A 174 -0.43 -8.06 -2.28
CA PHE A 174 0.35 -8.94 -1.43
C PHE A 174 0.17 -10.37 -1.94
N ASN A 175 1.23 -10.90 -2.57
CA ASN A 175 1.20 -12.21 -3.20
C ASN A 175 2.10 -13.17 -2.43
N LEU A 176 1.57 -14.36 -2.15
CA LEU A 176 2.34 -15.49 -1.68
C LEU A 176 2.66 -16.38 -2.90
N TRP A 177 3.90 -16.29 -3.37
CA TRP A 177 4.37 -17.04 -4.52
C TRP A 177 5.09 -18.33 -4.09
N GLU A 178 5.33 -19.24 -4.99
CA GLU A 178 5.96 -20.57 -4.76
C GLU A 178 5.20 -21.48 -3.76
N GLY A 179 3.88 -21.35 -3.64
CA GLY A 179 3.06 -22.19 -2.78
C GLY A 179 3.26 -21.95 -1.27
N ASN A 180 3.91 -20.86 -0.89
CA ASN A 180 4.13 -20.48 0.51
C ASN A 180 2.79 -20.15 1.19
N LYS A 181 2.63 -20.62 2.44
CA LYS A 181 1.45 -20.30 3.27
C LYS A 181 1.56 -18.98 4.00
N TYR A 182 2.76 -18.45 4.15
CA TYR A 182 3.07 -17.16 4.79
C TYR A 182 4.42 -16.66 4.26
N LYS A 183 4.68 -15.38 4.48
CA LYS A 183 5.96 -14.75 4.19
C LYS A 183 6.55 -14.18 5.46
N SER A 184 7.84 -14.45 5.68
CA SER A 184 8.59 -13.82 6.76
C SER A 184 8.80 -12.34 6.47
N ASN A 185 8.75 -11.52 7.52
CA ASN A 185 9.19 -10.13 7.45
C ASN A 185 10.72 -9.98 7.62
N ILE A 186 11.45 -11.08 7.87
CA ILE A 186 12.92 -11.13 7.85
C ILE A 186 13.34 -11.80 6.56
N LEU A 187 14.01 -11.04 5.69
CA LEU A 187 14.41 -11.44 4.35
C LEU A 187 15.93 -11.61 4.33
N LYS A 188 16.40 -12.84 4.05
CA LYS A 188 17.82 -13.19 4.08
C LYS A 188 18.37 -13.23 2.66
N TYR A 189 19.09 -12.18 2.28
CA TYR A 189 19.69 -12.06 0.95
C TYR A 189 21.13 -11.58 1.06
N LYS A 190 22.00 -12.24 0.31
CA LYS A 190 23.40 -11.82 0.17
C LYS A 190 23.47 -10.55 -0.70
N LYS A 191 24.39 -9.65 -0.39
CA LYS A 191 24.72 -8.52 -1.26
C LYS A 191 25.26 -9.00 -2.60
N ASP A 192 24.89 -8.30 -3.68
CA ASP A 192 25.58 -8.43 -4.96
C ASP A 192 26.89 -7.62 -4.90
N TYR A 193 27.98 -8.21 -5.36
CA TYR A 193 29.31 -7.58 -5.32
C TYR A 193 29.79 -7.15 -6.71
N ASP A 194 28.87 -6.84 -7.60
CA ASP A 194 29.17 -6.49 -9.01
C ASP A 194 29.87 -5.14 -9.18
N GLY A 195 29.99 -4.35 -8.10
CA GLY A 195 30.78 -3.12 -8.08
C GLY A 195 30.17 -1.91 -8.78
N TYR A 196 28.91 -2.00 -9.24
CA TYR A 196 28.27 -0.92 -9.98
C TYR A 196 27.85 0.26 -9.09
N HIS A 197 27.54 0.02 -7.82
CA HIS A 197 27.19 1.07 -6.88
C HIS A 197 27.43 0.62 -5.42
N PRO A 198 27.97 1.49 -4.54
CA PRO A 198 28.33 1.10 -3.15
C PRO A 198 27.14 0.61 -2.32
N THR A 199 25.94 1.16 -2.58
CA THR A 199 24.70 0.85 -1.86
C THR A 199 23.73 0.01 -2.68
N GLN A 200 24.23 -0.70 -3.73
CA GLN A 200 23.43 -1.58 -4.56
C GLN A 200 22.63 -2.58 -3.74
N LYS A 201 21.34 -2.70 -4.06
CA LYS A 201 20.46 -3.71 -3.46
C LYS A 201 20.53 -5.01 -4.24
N PRO A 202 20.48 -6.17 -3.57
CA PRO A 202 20.51 -7.47 -4.25
C PRO A 202 19.32 -7.62 -5.21
N VAL A 203 19.60 -8.03 -6.43
CA VAL A 203 18.56 -8.26 -7.46
C VAL A 203 17.55 -9.28 -6.97
N LEU A 204 17.98 -10.39 -6.34
CA LEU A 204 17.10 -11.42 -5.80
C LEU A 204 16.16 -10.89 -4.70
N LEU A 205 16.62 -9.98 -3.84
CA LEU A 205 15.77 -9.31 -2.85
C LEU A 205 14.71 -8.45 -3.55
N LEU A 206 15.11 -7.71 -4.58
CA LEU A 206 14.18 -6.84 -5.32
C LEU A 206 13.16 -7.66 -6.11
N GLU A 207 13.56 -8.79 -6.72
CA GLU A 207 12.63 -9.74 -7.35
C GLU A 207 11.58 -10.26 -6.37
N ASP A 208 12.01 -10.64 -5.15
CA ASP A 208 11.12 -11.10 -4.09
C ASP A 208 10.12 -10.00 -3.68
N LEU A 209 10.60 -8.77 -3.47
CA LEU A 209 9.73 -7.64 -3.11
C LEU A 209 8.74 -7.31 -4.23
N ILE A 210 9.17 -7.31 -5.49
CA ILE A 210 8.30 -7.05 -6.65
C ILE A 210 7.20 -8.11 -6.73
N LYS A 211 7.57 -9.40 -6.72
CA LYS A 211 6.60 -10.52 -6.75
C LYS A 211 5.60 -10.46 -5.59
N THR A 212 6.06 -10.02 -4.42
CA THR A 212 5.21 -9.96 -3.22
C THR A 212 4.25 -8.77 -3.23
N PHE A 213 4.71 -7.59 -3.68
CA PHE A 213 4.01 -6.33 -3.48
C PHE A 213 3.51 -5.66 -4.76
N SER A 214 3.58 -6.35 -5.89
CA SER A 214 2.96 -5.95 -7.14
C SER A 214 2.35 -7.16 -7.86
N ASN A 215 1.54 -6.89 -8.87
CA ASN A 215 0.97 -7.90 -9.75
C ASN A 215 1.69 -7.86 -11.10
N GLU A 216 1.53 -8.92 -11.89
CA GLU A 216 2.02 -8.96 -13.25
C GLU A 216 1.49 -7.77 -14.06
N ASN A 217 2.37 -7.13 -14.84
CA ASN A 217 2.11 -5.90 -15.61
C ASN A 217 1.85 -4.63 -14.77
N ASP A 218 2.03 -4.66 -13.45
CA ASP A 218 2.05 -3.42 -12.66
C ASP A 218 3.26 -2.56 -13.02
N LEU A 219 3.06 -1.23 -13.04
CA LEU A 219 4.15 -0.29 -13.19
C LEU A 219 4.95 -0.19 -11.88
N VAL A 220 6.23 -0.52 -11.94
CA VAL A 220 7.19 -0.32 -10.84
C VAL A 220 8.02 0.92 -11.13
N VAL A 221 8.09 1.84 -10.15
CA VAL A 221 8.86 3.09 -10.25
C VAL A 221 9.94 3.08 -9.18
N ASP A 222 11.17 3.37 -9.58
CA ASP A 222 12.31 3.57 -8.68
C ASP A 222 12.81 5.01 -8.82
N LEU A 223 12.57 5.83 -7.79
CA LEU A 223 12.96 7.25 -7.77
C LEU A 223 14.44 7.47 -7.44
N THR A 224 15.14 6.40 -7.01
CA THR A 224 16.54 6.45 -6.57
C THR A 224 17.34 5.29 -7.16
N MET A 225 17.14 5.01 -8.44
CA MET A 225 17.50 3.75 -9.08
C MET A 225 18.99 3.35 -9.03
N GLY A 226 19.90 4.28 -8.74
CA GLY A 226 21.34 4.01 -8.60
C GLY A 226 21.90 3.16 -9.77
N SER A 227 22.29 1.92 -9.47
CA SER A 227 22.80 0.97 -10.48
C SER A 227 21.74 0.37 -11.40
N GLY A 228 20.45 0.68 -11.20
CA GLY A 228 19.35 0.10 -11.98
C GLY A 228 18.94 -1.32 -11.58
N SER A 229 19.35 -1.81 -10.41
CA SER A 229 19.03 -3.16 -9.92
C SER A 229 17.54 -3.47 -9.93
N THR A 230 16.69 -2.46 -9.62
CA THR A 230 15.23 -2.59 -9.66
C THR A 230 14.74 -2.90 -11.08
N GLY A 231 15.27 -2.21 -12.09
CA GLY A 231 14.95 -2.49 -13.49
C GLY A 231 15.36 -3.89 -13.93
N VAL A 232 16.51 -4.37 -13.46
CA VAL A 232 16.97 -5.75 -13.71
C VAL A 232 16.01 -6.76 -13.06
N ALA A 233 15.60 -6.52 -11.82
CA ALA A 233 14.64 -7.37 -11.11
C ALA A 233 13.28 -7.41 -11.83
N CYS A 234 12.74 -6.24 -12.23
CA CYS A 234 11.48 -6.17 -12.99
C CYS A 234 11.51 -6.96 -14.31
N LYS A 235 12.68 -7.00 -14.98
CA LYS A 235 12.82 -7.76 -16.24
C LYS A 235 12.81 -9.27 -16.01
N LYS A 236 13.12 -9.73 -14.80
CA LYS A 236 13.20 -11.15 -14.43
C LYS A 236 11.93 -11.69 -13.77
N THR A 237 11.03 -10.78 -13.36
CA THR A 237 9.77 -11.13 -12.68
C THR A 237 8.60 -11.08 -13.64
#